data_a7597a453ad400f6159b50750fca9f10
#
_entry.id   a7597a453ad400f6159b50750fca9f10
#
_cell.length_a   1.000
_cell.length_b   1.000
_cell.length_c   1.000
_cell.angle_alpha   90.00
_cell.angle_beta   90.00
_cell.angle_gamma   90.00
#
_symmetry.space_group_name_H-M   'P 1'
#
loop_
_entity.id
_entity.type
_entity.pdbx_description
1 polymer ?
#
loop_
_entity_poly.entity_id
_entity_poly.type
_entity_poly.pdbx_seq_one_letter_code
_entity_poly.pdbx_strand_id
1 'polypeptide(L)'
;MGSVLQLLRFQAAPPDIEKFRERKDIRQLTRLLQYPDFTVQWKAAEALGTLGTEAIDHLLDALMEHDIPGKLGAIEALAGIKDVRAVIPLINLLKYDKSREIQWASAIALGEIGDPTAISPLRDSLRNPDKYVRFGSAVALRQLGWVPDTPEDKTLQLIALQEWGDLVPLGKAAIEPLSRVVTDKDPDVRYHAIETLEHLHVPLPQDVCGSMLRDTDGKNRWKAIIAAKKCRVPVPYLPWALSKRTRIRKNPEAAAILNFLFLGLGYNYLGKWWGFLFFQIYMTTLLMFTLFPVKMIWTYIFLIFFQIPGIPIPLPISIIFAIHAWDIARKMPDL
;
A
#
# COMPACT_ATOMS: atom_id res chain seq x y z
N MET A 1 -3.74 -37.29 28.95
CA MET A 1 -4.93 -37.01 29.79
C MET A 1 -5.63 -35.66 29.46
N GLY A 2 -4.94 -34.66 28.89
CA GLY A 2 -5.54 -33.36 28.56
C GLY A 2 -6.53 -33.37 27.37
N SER A 3 -6.38 -34.23 26.38
CA SER A 3 -7.23 -34.26 25.18
C SER A 3 -8.63 -34.86 25.41
N VAL A 4 -8.76 -35.82 26.34
CA VAL A 4 -10.05 -36.46 26.67
C VAL A 4 -10.95 -35.52 27.48
N LEU A 5 -10.36 -34.69 28.35
CA LEU A 5 -11.08 -33.68 29.11
C LEU A 5 -11.57 -32.51 28.23
N GLN A 6 -10.86 -32.19 27.15
CA GLN A 6 -11.34 -31.21 26.15
C GLN A 6 -12.54 -31.79 25.36
N LEU A 7 -12.48 -33.07 24.94
CA LEU A 7 -13.58 -33.73 24.21
C LEU A 7 -14.86 -33.87 25.06
N LEU A 8 -14.72 -34.10 26.37
CA LEU A 8 -15.88 -34.17 27.28
C LEU A 8 -16.52 -32.79 27.56
N ARG A 9 -15.76 -31.70 27.42
CA ARG A 9 -16.34 -30.33 27.53
C ARG A 9 -17.24 -29.96 26.35
N PHE A 10 -17.05 -30.54 25.16
CA PHE A 10 -17.88 -30.30 23.97
C PHE A 10 -19.23 -31.06 23.99
N GLN A 11 -19.48 -31.96 24.96
CA GLN A 11 -20.72 -32.70 25.08
C GLN A 11 -21.67 -32.19 26.20
N ALA A 12 -21.26 -31.20 26.96
CA ALA A 12 -22.18 -30.56 27.91
C ALA A 12 -23.16 -29.67 27.14
N ALA A 13 -24.47 -29.83 27.44
CA ALA A 13 -25.49 -28.94 26.90
C ALA A 13 -25.08 -27.47 27.13
N PRO A 14 -25.29 -26.57 26.14
CA PRO A 14 -24.95 -25.16 26.32
C PRO A 14 -25.65 -24.61 27.58
N PRO A 15 -24.97 -23.74 28.34
CA PRO A 15 -25.52 -23.19 29.56
C PRO A 15 -26.81 -22.40 29.27
N ASP A 16 -27.79 -22.54 30.14
CA ASP A 16 -29.07 -21.85 30.04
C ASP A 16 -28.94 -20.39 30.48
N ILE A 17 -28.58 -19.53 29.53
CA ILE A 17 -28.30 -18.10 29.72
C ILE A 17 -29.58 -17.37 30.19
N GLU A 18 -30.75 -17.75 29.64
CA GLU A 18 -32.00 -17.12 30.02
C GLU A 18 -32.31 -17.31 31.50
N LYS A 19 -32.10 -18.53 32.02
CA LYS A 19 -32.26 -18.83 33.42
C LYS A 19 -31.35 -18.00 34.33
N PHE A 20 -30.10 -17.75 33.90
CA PHE A 20 -29.18 -16.86 34.65
C PHE A 20 -29.63 -15.41 34.56
N ARG A 21 -30.15 -14.96 33.43
CA ARG A 21 -30.71 -13.63 33.25
C ARG A 21 -31.93 -13.39 34.14
N GLU A 22 -32.90 -14.33 34.14
CA GLU A 22 -34.11 -14.24 34.98
C GLU A 22 -33.78 -14.19 36.48
N ARG A 23 -32.75 -14.93 36.89
CA ARG A 23 -32.25 -14.94 38.27
C ARG A 23 -31.35 -13.80 38.63
N LYS A 24 -31.01 -12.92 37.66
CA LYS A 24 -30.03 -11.87 37.78
C LYS A 24 -28.65 -12.35 38.30
N ASP A 25 -28.27 -13.57 37.87
CA ASP A 25 -27.00 -14.15 38.31
C ASP A 25 -25.85 -13.58 37.48
N ILE A 26 -25.49 -12.31 37.78
CA ILE A 26 -24.48 -11.52 37.09
C ILE A 26 -23.13 -12.25 37.11
N ARG A 27 -22.76 -12.89 38.23
CA ARG A 27 -21.49 -13.62 38.35
C ARG A 27 -21.38 -14.79 37.37
N GLN A 28 -22.44 -15.57 37.20
CA GLN A 28 -22.41 -16.67 36.22
C GLN A 28 -22.39 -16.13 34.78
N LEU A 29 -23.20 -15.11 34.50
CA LEU A 29 -23.17 -14.48 33.17
C LEU A 29 -21.77 -13.90 32.83
N THR A 30 -21.10 -13.23 33.78
CA THR A 30 -19.74 -12.70 33.57
C THR A 30 -18.73 -13.83 33.32
N ARG A 31 -18.82 -14.97 34.01
CA ARG A 31 -18.01 -16.16 33.73
C ARG A 31 -18.23 -16.71 32.34
N LEU A 32 -19.45 -16.62 31.80
CA LEU A 32 -19.78 -17.09 30.45
C LEU A 32 -19.19 -16.22 29.35
N LEU A 33 -18.70 -15.00 29.62
CA LEU A 33 -17.94 -14.18 28.68
C LEU A 33 -16.60 -14.86 28.25
N GLN A 34 -16.11 -15.80 29.08
CA GLN A 34 -14.89 -16.59 28.79
C GLN A 34 -15.21 -17.99 28.26
N TYR A 35 -16.49 -18.29 27.93
CA TYR A 35 -16.88 -19.61 27.47
C TYR A 35 -16.25 -19.89 26.08
N PRO A 36 -15.85 -21.15 25.76
CA PRO A 36 -15.21 -21.47 24.50
C PRO A 36 -16.03 -21.19 23.24
N ASP A 37 -17.37 -21.20 23.36
CA ASP A 37 -18.28 -20.95 22.25
C ASP A 37 -18.63 -19.46 22.16
N PHE A 38 -18.34 -18.84 21.03
CA PHE A 38 -18.64 -17.44 20.76
C PHE A 38 -20.13 -17.10 20.91
N THR A 39 -21.04 -18.02 20.52
CA THR A 39 -22.48 -17.78 20.64
C THR A 39 -22.90 -17.63 22.09
N VAL A 40 -22.27 -18.40 22.98
CA VAL A 40 -22.51 -18.33 24.44
C VAL A 40 -21.96 -17.01 24.99
N GLN A 41 -20.75 -16.63 24.60
CA GLN A 41 -20.13 -15.36 25.00
C GLN A 41 -21.04 -14.18 24.63
N TRP A 42 -21.45 -14.15 23.36
CA TRP A 42 -22.28 -13.06 22.85
C TRP A 42 -23.61 -12.95 23.55
N LYS A 43 -24.34 -14.07 23.73
CA LYS A 43 -25.61 -14.10 24.47
C LYS A 43 -25.44 -13.71 25.95
N ALA A 44 -24.32 -14.06 26.57
CA ALA A 44 -24.02 -13.66 27.93
C ALA A 44 -23.76 -12.14 28.02
N ALA A 45 -23.04 -11.54 27.07
CA ALA A 45 -22.85 -10.12 26.98
C ALA A 45 -24.18 -9.37 26.79
N GLU A 46 -25.02 -9.85 25.86
CA GLU A 46 -26.37 -9.31 25.64
C GLU A 46 -27.24 -9.38 26.91
N ALA A 47 -27.25 -10.53 27.60
CA ALA A 47 -27.95 -10.69 28.84
C ALA A 47 -27.48 -9.73 29.93
N LEU A 48 -26.15 -9.53 30.06
CA LEU A 48 -25.55 -8.54 30.99
C LEU A 48 -25.96 -7.12 30.61
N GLY A 49 -25.94 -6.79 29.31
CA GLY A 49 -26.44 -5.51 28.81
C GLY A 49 -27.88 -5.22 29.21
N THR A 50 -28.77 -6.24 29.13
CA THR A 50 -30.20 -6.08 29.53
C THR A 50 -30.40 -5.93 31.03
N LEU A 51 -29.46 -6.42 31.87
CA LEU A 51 -29.52 -6.24 33.33
C LEU A 51 -29.12 -4.80 33.73
N GLY A 52 -28.53 -4.04 32.84
CA GLY A 52 -28.25 -2.62 33.01
C GLY A 52 -27.21 -2.33 34.09
N THR A 53 -27.47 -1.28 34.87
CA THR A 53 -26.49 -0.72 35.82
C THR A 53 -26.07 -1.66 36.96
N GLU A 54 -26.86 -2.68 37.25
CA GLU A 54 -26.53 -3.70 38.26
C GLU A 54 -25.29 -4.54 37.87
N ALA A 55 -25.00 -4.67 36.54
CA ALA A 55 -23.89 -5.47 36.04
C ALA A 55 -22.57 -4.68 35.94
N ILE A 56 -22.58 -3.35 36.02
CA ILE A 56 -21.45 -2.51 35.67
C ILE A 56 -20.19 -2.86 36.46
N ASP A 57 -20.26 -2.96 37.78
CA ASP A 57 -19.06 -3.18 38.61
C ASP A 57 -18.40 -4.51 38.26
N HIS A 58 -19.17 -5.58 38.00
CA HIS A 58 -18.67 -6.87 37.55
C HIS A 58 -18.05 -6.81 36.14
N LEU A 59 -18.62 -5.98 35.27
CA LEU A 59 -18.09 -5.79 33.90
C LEU A 59 -16.80 -4.96 33.92
N LEU A 60 -16.71 -3.95 34.79
CA LEU A 60 -15.48 -3.18 34.99
C LEU A 60 -14.35 -4.05 35.54
N ASP A 61 -14.66 -4.96 36.47
CA ASP A 61 -13.70 -5.96 36.96
C ASP A 61 -13.22 -6.88 35.82
N ALA A 62 -14.15 -7.33 34.96
CA ALA A 62 -13.82 -8.18 33.80
C ALA A 62 -12.91 -7.49 32.79
N LEU A 63 -12.93 -6.16 32.67
CA LEU A 63 -11.98 -5.41 31.82
C LEU A 63 -10.54 -5.49 32.33
N MET A 64 -10.34 -5.76 33.63
CA MET A 64 -9.00 -5.87 34.22
C MET A 64 -8.38 -7.26 34.04
N GLU A 65 -9.15 -8.24 33.60
CA GLU A 65 -8.64 -9.60 33.32
C GLU A 65 -7.75 -9.62 32.08
N HIS A 66 -6.93 -10.68 31.93
CA HIS A 66 -5.98 -10.78 30.82
C HIS A 66 -6.56 -11.50 29.59
N ASP A 67 -7.77 -11.99 29.69
CA ASP A 67 -8.47 -12.76 28.65
C ASP A 67 -9.14 -11.84 27.63
N ILE A 68 -8.75 -11.98 26.34
CA ILE A 68 -9.28 -11.12 25.27
C ILE A 68 -10.77 -11.35 25.04
N PRO A 69 -11.29 -12.61 24.92
CA PRO A 69 -12.72 -12.85 24.73
C PRO A 69 -13.58 -12.28 25.86
N GLY A 70 -13.17 -12.47 27.10
CA GLY A 70 -13.89 -11.92 28.27
C GLY A 70 -13.96 -10.40 28.25
N LYS A 71 -12.85 -9.73 27.93
CA LYS A 71 -12.81 -8.28 27.77
C LYS A 71 -13.74 -7.81 26.64
N LEU A 72 -13.71 -8.48 25.46
CA LEU A 72 -14.57 -8.11 24.35
C LEU A 72 -16.06 -8.21 24.74
N GLY A 73 -16.44 -9.30 25.41
CA GLY A 73 -17.81 -9.46 25.90
C GLY A 73 -18.20 -8.41 26.94
N ALA A 74 -17.28 -8.04 27.84
CA ALA A 74 -17.51 -6.98 28.82
C ALA A 74 -17.66 -5.59 28.15
N ILE A 75 -16.83 -5.28 27.15
CA ILE A 75 -16.92 -4.04 26.37
C ILE A 75 -18.28 -3.96 25.67
N GLU A 76 -18.71 -5.05 25.00
CA GLU A 76 -20.01 -5.14 24.32
C GLU A 76 -21.18 -4.91 25.27
N ALA A 77 -21.18 -5.57 26.44
CA ALA A 77 -22.19 -5.37 27.46
C ALA A 77 -22.23 -3.92 27.99
N LEU A 78 -21.06 -3.31 28.24
CA LEU A 78 -20.95 -1.92 28.70
C LEU A 78 -21.45 -0.93 27.63
N ALA A 79 -21.18 -1.19 26.36
CA ALA A 79 -21.70 -0.41 25.24
C ALA A 79 -23.23 -0.44 25.20
N GLY A 80 -23.84 -1.62 25.42
CA GLY A 80 -25.29 -1.77 25.50
C GLY A 80 -25.92 -1.06 26.70
N ILE A 81 -25.25 -1.05 27.85
CA ILE A 81 -25.72 -0.36 29.07
C ILE A 81 -25.67 1.16 28.95
N LYS A 82 -24.66 1.68 28.23
CA LYS A 82 -24.44 3.13 27.99
C LYS A 82 -24.23 3.96 29.27
N ASP A 83 -23.58 3.39 30.28
CA ASP A 83 -23.29 4.10 31.53
C ASP A 83 -21.94 4.83 31.46
N VAL A 84 -21.93 6.07 31.87
CA VAL A 84 -20.74 6.95 31.87
C VAL A 84 -19.56 6.42 32.69
N ARG A 85 -19.80 5.57 33.69
CA ARG A 85 -18.75 4.93 34.50
C ARG A 85 -17.79 4.09 33.68
N ALA A 86 -18.24 3.58 32.52
CA ALA A 86 -17.43 2.78 31.61
C ALA A 86 -16.46 3.65 30.75
N VAL A 87 -16.73 4.96 30.62
CA VAL A 87 -16.01 5.82 29.67
C VAL A 87 -14.50 5.87 29.93
N ILE A 88 -14.08 6.16 31.16
CA ILE A 88 -12.67 6.26 31.52
C ILE A 88 -11.95 4.90 31.38
N PRO A 89 -12.47 3.77 31.88
CA PRO A 89 -11.90 2.45 31.63
C PRO A 89 -11.73 2.15 30.13
N LEU A 90 -12.74 2.43 29.30
CA LEU A 90 -12.68 2.20 27.85
C LEU A 90 -11.66 3.11 27.16
N ILE A 91 -11.52 4.37 27.56
CA ILE A 91 -10.46 5.26 27.07
C ILE A 91 -9.07 4.69 27.40
N ASN A 92 -8.90 4.12 28.58
CA ASN A 92 -7.62 3.50 28.97
C ASN A 92 -7.32 2.26 28.10
N LEU A 93 -8.31 1.42 27.82
CA LEU A 93 -8.15 0.28 26.90
C LEU A 93 -7.82 0.75 25.48
N LEU A 94 -8.51 1.74 24.96
CA LEU A 94 -8.24 2.32 23.65
C LEU A 94 -6.80 2.81 23.51
N LYS A 95 -6.25 3.43 24.56
CA LYS A 95 -4.90 4.01 24.54
C LYS A 95 -3.78 3.00 24.81
N TYR A 96 -4.00 2.07 25.73
CA TYR A 96 -2.90 1.32 26.35
C TYR A 96 -3.01 -0.19 26.23
N ASP A 97 -4.14 -0.76 25.80
CA ASP A 97 -4.23 -2.21 25.63
C ASP A 97 -3.34 -2.67 24.46
N LYS A 98 -2.72 -3.84 24.60
CA LYS A 98 -1.83 -4.40 23.60
C LYS A 98 -2.56 -5.01 22.42
N SER A 99 -3.82 -5.43 22.62
CA SER A 99 -4.66 -6.02 21.58
C SER A 99 -5.37 -4.93 20.79
N ARG A 100 -5.16 -4.92 19.48
CA ARG A 100 -5.85 -4.03 18.56
C ARG A 100 -7.36 -4.29 18.53
N GLU A 101 -7.77 -5.54 18.77
CA GLU A 101 -9.16 -5.94 18.85
C GLU A 101 -9.85 -5.24 20.02
N ILE A 102 -9.18 -5.20 21.20
CA ILE A 102 -9.68 -4.47 22.38
C ILE A 102 -9.71 -2.97 22.14
N GLN A 103 -8.64 -2.40 21.55
CA GLN A 103 -8.62 -0.98 21.19
C GLN A 103 -9.78 -0.62 20.25
N TRP A 104 -9.99 -1.41 19.20
CA TRP A 104 -11.09 -1.21 18.25
C TRP A 104 -12.45 -1.30 18.91
N ALA A 105 -12.72 -2.36 19.69
CA ALA A 105 -13.98 -2.55 20.40
C ALA A 105 -14.24 -1.41 21.39
N SER A 106 -13.20 -0.96 22.11
CA SER A 106 -13.31 0.17 23.03
C SER A 106 -13.67 1.48 22.32
N ALA A 107 -13.11 1.70 21.10
CA ALA A 107 -13.47 2.88 20.29
C ALA A 107 -14.95 2.85 19.91
N ILE A 108 -15.46 1.72 19.44
CA ILE A 108 -16.88 1.56 19.06
C ILE A 108 -17.78 1.78 20.29
N ALA A 109 -17.47 1.11 21.41
CA ALA A 109 -18.24 1.23 22.65
C ALA A 109 -18.31 2.69 23.16
N LEU A 110 -17.22 3.45 23.06
CA LEU A 110 -17.21 4.88 23.41
C LEU A 110 -18.17 5.69 22.53
N GLY A 111 -18.25 5.37 21.25
CA GLY A 111 -19.22 5.99 20.33
C GLY A 111 -20.66 5.68 20.71
N GLU A 112 -20.96 4.43 21.10
CA GLU A 112 -22.31 3.98 21.48
C GLU A 112 -22.77 4.54 22.82
N ILE A 113 -21.85 4.70 23.80
CA ILE A 113 -22.12 5.35 25.08
C ILE A 113 -22.48 6.82 24.87
N GLY A 114 -21.82 7.49 23.92
CA GLY A 114 -22.21 8.83 23.52
C GLY A 114 -21.65 9.96 24.39
N ASP A 115 -20.66 9.69 25.27
CA ASP A 115 -20.11 10.71 26.16
C ASP A 115 -19.08 11.59 25.42
N PRO A 116 -19.26 12.94 25.41
CA PRO A 116 -18.35 13.85 24.71
C PRO A 116 -16.89 13.83 25.20
N THR A 117 -16.62 13.36 26.42
CA THR A 117 -15.25 13.25 26.94
C THR A 117 -14.41 12.27 26.15
N ALA A 118 -15.02 11.35 25.40
CA ALA A 118 -14.35 10.42 24.51
C ALA A 118 -13.83 11.07 23.21
N ILE A 119 -14.29 12.26 22.84
CA ILE A 119 -13.93 12.91 21.55
C ILE A 119 -12.41 13.10 21.43
N SER A 120 -11.76 13.66 22.43
CA SER A 120 -10.31 13.91 22.36
C SER A 120 -9.49 12.62 22.25
N PRO A 121 -9.69 11.59 23.09
CA PRO A 121 -9.02 10.30 22.92
C PRO A 121 -9.27 9.62 21.56
N LEU A 122 -10.50 9.66 21.06
CA LEU A 122 -10.86 9.10 19.77
C LEU A 122 -10.17 9.84 18.61
N ARG A 123 -10.11 11.18 18.67
CA ARG A 123 -9.37 12.00 17.70
C ARG A 123 -7.88 11.65 17.68
N ASP A 124 -7.26 11.47 18.85
CA ASP A 124 -5.86 11.04 18.93
C ASP A 124 -5.66 9.66 18.28
N SER A 125 -6.64 8.76 18.43
CA SER A 125 -6.65 7.41 17.86
C SER A 125 -6.82 7.36 16.33
N LEU A 126 -7.18 8.45 15.67
CA LEU A 126 -7.12 8.55 14.20
C LEU A 126 -5.70 8.42 13.65
N ARG A 127 -4.68 8.57 14.50
CA ARG A 127 -3.25 8.37 14.17
C ARG A 127 -2.73 6.98 14.56
N ASN A 128 -3.59 6.08 15.03
CA ASN A 128 -3.20 4.72 15.42
C ASN A 128 -2.57 3.98 14.24
N PRO A 129 -1.50 3.18 14.47
CA PRO A 129 -0.87 2.38 13.40
C PRO A 129 -1.79 1.29 12.81
N ASP A 130 -2.82 0.87 13.54
CA ASP A 130 -3.77 -0.13 13.06
C ASP A 130 -4.99 0.53 12.38
N LYS A 131 -5.30 0.06 11.16
CA LYS A 131 -6.40 0.63 10.36
C LYS A 131 -7.78 0.42 10.99
N TYR A 132 -7.99 -0.70 11.69
CA TYR A 132 -9.29 -1.00 12.31
C TYR A 132 -9.54 -0.11 13.50
N VAL A 133 -8.51 0.17 14.30
CA VAL A 133 -8.61 1.12 15.41
C VAL A 133 -8.91 2.53 14.89
N ARG A 134 -8.22 2.97 13.83
CA ARG A 134 -8.54 4.26 13.18
C ARG A 134 -9.98 4.30 12.69
N PHE A 135 -10.44 3.23 12.00
CA PHE A 135 -11.80 3.15 11.49
C PHE A 135 -12.83 3.21 12.61
N GLY A 136 -12.69 2.39 13.65
CA GLY A 136 -13.59 2.40 14.82
C GLY A 136 -13.65 3.78 15.48
N SER A 137 -12.50 4.43 15.65
CA SER A 137 -12.43 5.79 16.21
C SER A 137 -13.13 6.83 15.34
N ALA A 138 -12.99 6.75 14.02
CA ALA A 138 -13.66 7.66 13.09
C ALA A 138 -15.19 7.46 13.07
N VAL A 139 -15.65 6.20 13.15
CA VAL A 139 -17.08 5.88 13.27
C VAL A 139 -17.65 6.42 14.59
N ALA A 140 -16.94 6.19 15.70
CA ALA A 140 -17.33 6.68 17.02
C ALA A 140 -17.42 8.23 17.05
N LEU A 141 -16.45 8.91 16.47
CA LEU A 141 -16.46 10.37 16.35
C LEU A 141 -17.67 10.88 15.55
N ARG A 142 -18.04 10.17 14.48
CA ARG A 142 -19.23 10.49 13.67
C ARG A 142 -20.51 10.29 14.49
N GLN A 143 -20.59 9.22 15.28
CA GLN A 143 -21.74 8.96 16.19
C GLN A 143 -21.86 10.03 17.27
N LEU A 144 -20.75 10.52 17.80
CA LEU A 144 -20.69 11.62 18.76
C LEU A 144 -21.00 12.99 18.14
N GLY A 145 -21.21 13.08 16.83
CA GLY A 145 -21.47 14.34 16.13
C GLY A 145 -20.26 15.26 16.03
N TRP A 146 -19.03 14.71 16.19
CA TRP A 146 -17.82 15.49 16.07
C TRP A 146 -17.59 15.97 14.63
N VAL A 147 -17.32 17.26 14.49
CA VAL A 147 -16.96 17.90 13.23
C VAL A 147 -15.49 18.30 13.30
N PRO A 148 -14.65 17.92 12.30
CA PRO A 148 -13.24 18.31 12.29
C PRO A 148 -13.04 19.82 12.22
N ASP A 149 -12.27 20.37 13.15
CA ASP A 149 -11.95 21.80 13.23
C ASP A 149 -10.82 22.19 12.29
N THR A 150 -9.94 21.24 11.95
CA THR A 150 -8.77 21.48 11.11
C THR A 150 -8.81 20.65 9.83
N PRO A 151 -8.19 21.14 8.75
CA PRO A 151 -8.03 20.34 7.53
C PRO A 151 -7.26 19.02 7.76
N GLU A 152 -6.33 18.99 8.73
CA GLU A 152 -5.61 17.77 9.12
C GLU A 152 -6.56 16.74 9.74
N ASP A 153 -7.36 17.15 10.73
CA ASP A 153 -8.33 16.25 11.37
C ASP A 153 -9.35 15.71 10.38
N LYS A 154 -9.83 16.58 9.46
CA LYS A 154 -10.70 16.15 8.37
C LYS A 154 -10.03 15.11 7.48
N THR A 155 -8.77 15.32 7.13
CA THR A 155 -7.99 14.36 6.32
C THR A 155 -7.82 13.04 7.04
N LEU A 156 -7.46 13.05 8.33
CA LEU A 156 -7.30 11.84 9.15
C LEU A 156 -8.60 11.07 9.28
N GLN A 157 -9.72 11.76 9.47
CA GLN A 157 -11.04 11.14 9.53
C GLN A 157 -11.42 10.46 8.21
N LEU A 158 -11.23 11.13 7.07
CA LEU A 158 -11.51 10.59 5.75
C LEU A 158 -10.62 9.37 5.43
N ILE A 159 -9.33 9.43 5.78
CA ILE A 159 -8.41 8.30 5.65
C ILE A 159 -8.89 7.11 6.50
N ALA A 160 -9.27 7.36 7.76
CA ALA A 160 -9.74 6.32 8.68
C ALA A 160 -11.04 5.67 8.19
N LEU A 161 -11.95 6.43 7.60
CA LEU A 161 -13.21 5.95 7.00
C LEU A 161 -13.00 5.35 5.60
N GLN A 162 -11.80 5.43 5.04
CA GLN A 162 -11.47 5.00 3.67
C GLN A 162 -12.27 5.76 2.58
N GLU A 163 -12.64 6.99 2.85
CA GLU A 163 -13.33 7.89 1.92
C GLU A 163 -12.30 8.64 1.05
N TRP A 164 -11.54 7.87 0.25
CA TRP A 164 -10.37 8.35 -0.51
C TRP A 164 -10.68 9.43 -1.53
N GLY A 165 -11.89 9.38 -2.14
CA GLY A 165 -12.34 10.35 -3.14
C GLY A 165 -12.45 11.76 -2.57
N ASP A 166 -12.86 11.89 -1.31
CA ASP A 166 -13.10 13.16 -0.65
C ASP A 166 -11.81 13.85 -0.17
N LEU A 167 -10.68 13.15 -0.28
CA LEU A 167 -9.36 13.71 0.03
C LEU A 167 -8.81 14.60 -1.09
N VAL A 168 -9.18 14.32 -2.35
CA VAL A 168 -8.65 15.05 -3.52
C VAL A 168 -8.99 16.55 -3.46
N PRO A 169 -10.19 16.98 -3.09
CA PRO A 169 -10.53 18.40 -2.95
C PRO A 169 -9.73 19.14 -1.87
N LEU A 170 -9.17 18.44 -0.87
CA LEU A 170 -8.38 19.04 0.20
C LEU A 170 -6.98 19.50 -0.28
N GLY A 171 -6.53 19.00 -1.43
CA GLY A 171 -5.30 19.44 -2.07
C GLY A 171 -4.07 19.28 -1.19
N LYS A 172 -3.32 20.37 -0.96
CA LYS A 172 -2.08 20.34 -0.18
C LYS A 172 -2.25 19.89 1.27
N ALA A 173 -3.41 20.14 1.89
CA ALA A 173 -3.67 19.75 3.27
C ALA A 173 -3.67 18.24 3.48
N ALA A 174 -3.98 17.46 2.43
CA ALA A 174 -3.99 16.02 2.49
C ALA A 174 -2.60 15.37 2.36
N ILE A 175 -1.58 16.10 1.87
CA ILE A 175 -0.26 15.53 1.56
C ILE A 175 0.41 14.97 2.81
N GLU A 176 0.47 15.74 3.88
CA GLU A 176 1.21 15.35 5.07
C GLU A 176 0.57 14.13 5.78
N PRO A 177 -0.75 14.09 6.06
CA PRO A 177 -1.38 12.89 6.58
C PRO A 177 -1.26 11.67 5.64
N LEU A 178 -1.43 11.83 4.33
CA LEU A 178 -1.24 10.75 3.35
C LEU A 178 0.21 10.25 3.31
N SER A 179 1.19 11.13 3.52
CA SER A 179 2.61 10.76 3.56
C SER A 179 2.93 9.77 4.68
N ARG A 180 2.23 9.84 5.80
CA ARG A 180 2.34 8.86 6.89
C ARG A 180 1.72 7.52 6.50
N VAL A 181 0.64 7.56 5.76
CA VAL A 181 -0.15 6.36 5.39
C VAL A 181 0.48 5.57 4.24
N VAL A 182 1.36 6.15 3.42
CA VAL A 182 2.11 5.40 2.41
C VAL A 182 3.07 4.37 3.00
N THR A 183 3.28 4.39 4.31
CA THR A 183 4.07 3.39 5.05
C THR A 183 3.22 2.52 5.97
N ASP A 184 1.90 2.53 5.82
CA ASP A 184 0.97 1.72 6.60
C ASP A 184 1.30 0.22 6.51
N LYS A 185 0.96 -0.53 7.56
CA LYS A 185 1.16 -1.99 7.58
C LYS A 185 0.32 -2.70 6.52
N ASP A 186 -0.88 -2.17 6.25
CA ASP A 186 -1.82 -2.76 5.30
C ASP A 186 -1.51 -2.31 3.86
N PRO A 187 -1.28 -3.25 2.91
CA PRO A 187 -0.93 -2.92 1.54
C PRO A 187 -2.07 -2.22 0.78
N ASP A 188 -3.34 -2.50 1.08
CA ASP A 188 -4.46 -1.86 0.41
C ASP A 188 -4.60 -0.40 0.84
N VAL A 189 -4.36 -0.11 2.13
CA VAL A 189 -4.32 1.26 2.64
C VAL A 189 -3.20 2.05 1.95
N ARG A 190 -2.01 1.47 1.83
CA ARG A 190 -0.89 2.10 1.09
C ARG A 190 -1.24 2.34 -0.38
N TYR A 191 -1.90 1.35 -1.03
CA TYR A 191 -2.33 1.48 -2.43
C TYR A 191 -3.22 2.70 -2.65
N HIS A 192 -4.27 2.83 -1.84
CA HIS A 192 -5.22 3.94 -1.96
C HIS A 192 -4.59 5.28 -1.58
N ALA A 193 -3.68 5.31 -0.60
CA ALA A 193 -2.91 6.51 -0.29
C ALA A 193 -2.08 6.98 -1.49
N ILE A 194 -1.36 6.05 -2.15
CA ILE A 194 -0.58 6.33 -3.36
C ILE A 194 -1.48 6.80 -4.51
N GLU A 195 -2.63 6.17 -4.69
CA GLU A 195 -3.63 6.54 -5.70
C GLU A 195 -4.18 7.94 -5.46
N THR A 196 -4.54 8.26 -4.22
CA THR A 196 -5.01 9.60 -3.85
C THR A 196 -3.93 10.65 -4.09
N LEU A 197 -2.68 10.38 -3.69
CA LEU A 197 -1.54 11.26 -3.97
C LEU A 197 -1.30 11.47 -5.46
N GLU A 198 -1.54 10.44 -6.29
CA GLU A 198 -1.50 10.57 -7.75
C GLU A 198 -2.55 11.55 -8.27
N HIS A 199 -3.77 11.53 -7.71
CA HIS A 199 -4.85 12.41 -8.15
C HIS A 199 -4.71 13.84 -7.64
N LEU A 200 -3.89 14.10 -6.63
CA LEU A 200 -3.59 15.44 -6.19
C LEU A 200 -2.81 16.22 -7.27
N HIS A 201 -3.27 17.43 -7.58
CA HIS A 201 -2.65 18.30 -8.58
C HIS A 201 -1.49 19.15 -8.00
N VAL A 202 -0.74 18.58 -7.05
CA VAL A 202 0.38 19.26 -6.37
C VAL A 202 1.65 18.40 -6.44
N PRO A 203 2.83 19.04 -6.47
CA PRO A 203 4.10 18.31 -6.39
C PRO A 203 4.21 17.60 -5.05
N LEU A 204 4.65 16.33 -5.08
CA LEU A 204 4.85 15.52 -3.88
C LEU A 204 6.28 15.69 -3.33
N PRO A 205 6.48 15.60 -2.01
CA PRO A 205 7.80 15.58 -1.40
C PRO A 205 8.63 14.37 -1.88
N GLN A 206 9.95 14.54 -1.99
CA GLN A 206 10.85 13.50 -2.52
C GLN A 206 10.94 12.27 -1.60
N ASP A 207 10.89 12.47 -0.30
CA ASP A 207 10.90 11.41 0.71
C ASP A 207 9.66 10.51 0.62
N VAL A 208 8.49 11.12 0.43
CA VAL A 208 7.22 10.40 0.20
C VAL A 208 7.31 9.56 -1.07
N CYS A 209 7.77 10.16 -2.16
CA CYS A 209 7.98 9.45 -3.41
C CYS A 209 8.99 8.30 -3.27
N GLY A 210 10.07 8.52 -2.52
CA GLY A 210 11.06 7.50 -2.23
C GLY A 210 10.49 6.32 -1.44
N SER A 211 9.62 6.57 -0.47
CA SER A 211 8.93 5.54 0.31
C SER A 211 7.98 4.72 -0.56
N MET A 212 7.15 5.40 -1.38
CA MET A 212 6.22 4.77 -2.31
C MET A 212 6.92 3.84 -3.32
N LEU A 213 8.05 4.28 -3.88
CA LEU A 213 8.83 3.51 -4.88
C LEU A 213 9.54 2.29 -4.27
N ARG A 214 9.74 2.27 -2.95
CA ARG A 214 10.37 1.17 -2.20
C ARG A 214 9.36 0.25 -1.51
N ASP A 215 8.06 0.39 -1.79
CA ASP A 215 7.03 -0.45 -1.18
C ASP A 215 7.36 -1.94 -1.34
N THR A 216 7.06 -2.73 -0.33
CA THR A 216 7.25 -4.18 -0.34
C THR A 216 6.31 -4.89 -1.29
N ASP A 217 5.11 -4.33 -1.53
CA ASP A 217 4.12 -4.85 -2.45
C ASP A 217 4.38 -4.39 -3.90
N GLY A 218 4.31 -5.33 -4.85
CA GLY A 218 4.58 -5.07 -6.27
C GLY A 218 3.52 -4.18 -6.93
N LYS A 219 2.25 -4.31 -6.54
CA LYS A 219 1.14 -3.51 -7.06
C LYS A 219 1.30 -2.04 -6.63
N ASN A 220 1.69 -1.83 -5.37
CA ASN A 220 1.95 -0.50 -4.82
C ASN A 220 3.14 0.16 -5.48
N ARG A 221 4.26 -0.56 -5.68
CA ARG A 221 5.40 -0.03 -6.45
C ARG A 221 5.01 0.36 -7.87
N TRP A 222 4.20 -0.46 -8.54
CA TRP A 222 3.71 -0.12 -9.88
C TRP A 222 2.89 1.16 -9.88
N LYS A 223 1.95 1.31 -8.94
CA LYS A 223 1.13 2.52 -8.78
C LYS A 223 2.01 3.74 -8.47
N ALA A 224 3.00 3.57 -7.59
CA ALA A 224 3.97 4.62 -7.25
C ALA A 224 4.76 5.13 -8.46
N ILE A 225 5.10 4.24 -9.41
CA ILE A 225 5.81 4.62 -10.63
C ILE A 225 4.93 5.52 -11.52
N ILE A 226 3.65 5.23 -11.62
CA ILE A 226 2.71 6.07 -12.35
C ILE A 226 2.61 7.46 -11.69
N ALA A 227 2.51 7.49 -10.36
CA ALA A 227 2.49 8.72 -9.56
C ALA A 227 3.82 9.49 -9.61
N ALA A 228 4.94 8.81 -9.87
CA ALA A 228 6.29 9.40 -9.85
C ALA A 228 6.49 10.56 -10.83
N LYS A 229 5.67 10.68 -11.88
CA LYS A 229 5.68 11.85 -12.76
C LYS A 229 5.44 13.17 -12.01
N LYS A 230 4.64 13.13 -10.94
CA LYS A 230 4.30 14.29 -10.11
C LYS A 230 5.34 14.56 -9.03
N CYS A 231 6.18 13.57 -8.76
CA CYS A 231 7.19 13.62 -7.70
C CYS A 231 8.45 14.38 -8.08
N ARG A 232 8.66 14.75 -9.36
CA ARG A 232 9.92 15.30 -9.86
C ARG A 232 11.14 14.46 -9.44
N VAL A 233 10.95 13.15 -9.30
CA VAL A 233 12.02 12.22 -8.91
C VAL A 233 13.05 12.15 -10.03
N PRO A 234 14.35 12.36 -9.74
CA PRO A 234 15.38 12.21 -10.75
C PRO A 234 15.31 10.84 -11.42
N VAL A 235 15.40 10.83 -12.73
CA VAL A 235 15.33 9.61 -13.58
C VAL A 235 16.22 8.45 -13.12
N PRO A 236 17.40 8.66 -12.47
CA PRO A 236 18.23 7.57 -11.94
C PRO A 236 17.58 6.68 -10.89
N TYR A 237 16.58 7.18 -10.17
CA TYR A 237 15.89 6.40 -9.12
C TYR A 237 14.72 5.56 -9.64
N LEU A 238 14.33 5.76 -10.90
CA LEU A 238 13.30 4.92 -11.52
C LEU A 238 13.97 3.67 -12.11
N PRO A 239 13.40 2.46 -11.92
CA PRO A 239 13.86 1.29 -12.65
C PRO A 239 13.93 1.60 -14.13
N TRP A 240 15.04 1.26 -14.76
CA TRP A 240 15.33 1.63 -16.16
C TRP A 240 14.20 1.28 -17.13
N ALA A 241 13.52 0.15 -16.92
CA ALA A 241 12.37 -0.30 -17.71
C ALA A 241 11.14 0.61 -17.60
N LEU A 242 11.03 1.39 -16.51
CA LEU A 242 9.86 2.16 -16.15
C LEU A 242 10.11 3.67 -16.17
N SER A 243 11.37 4.08 -16.30
CA SER A 243 11.68 5.46 -16.62
C SER A 243 11.13 5.73 -18.02
N LYS A 244 9.98 6.38 -18.13
CA LYS A 244 9.61 7.08 -19.35
C LYS A 244 10.61 8.24 -19.47
N ARG A 245 11.83 7.93 -19.95
CA ARG A 245 12.67 8.97 -20.51
C ARG A 245 11.79 9.65 -21.55
N THR A 246 11.65 10.97 -21.47
CA THR A 246 11.18 11.75 -22.60
C THR A 246 11.96 11.21 -23.80
N ARG A 247 11.30 10.47 -24.66
CA ARG A 247 11.95 9.97 -25.87
C ARG A 247 12.16 11.20 -26.70
N ILE A 248 13.36 11.77 -26.55
CA ILE A 248 13.84 12.79 -27.48
C ILE A 248 13.69 12.15 -28.85
N ARG A 249 12.88 12.77 -29.71
CA ARG A 249 12.69 12.33 -31.09
C ARG A 249 14.08 12.19 -31.71
N LYS A 250 14.47 10.96 -31.92
CA LYS A 250 15.81 10.69 -32.43
C LYS A 250 15.81 11.02 -33.90
N ASN A 251 16.77 11.84 -34.30
CA ASN A 251 16.91 12.26 -35.70
C ASN A 251 17.11 11.04 -36.59
N PRO A 252 16.19 10.77 -37.57
CA PRO A 252 16.30 9.63 -38.46
C PRO A 252 17.54 9.72 -39.35
N GLU A 253 17.97 10.94 -39.72
CA GLU A 253 19.18 11.17 -40.53
C GLU A 253 20.43 10.77 -39.75
N ALA A 254 20.51 11.18 -38.46
CA ALA A 254 21.64 10.79 -37.61
C ALA A 254 21.71 9.27 -37.43
N ALA A 255 20.57 8.59 -37.27
CA ALA A 255 20.54 7.14 -37.18
C ALA A 255 21.01 6.46 -38.48
N ALA A 256 20.60 6.98 -39.62
CA ALA A 256 21.00 6.48 -40.92
C ALA A 256 22.52 6.67 -41.17
N ILE A 257 23.03 7.87 -40.88
CA ILE A 257 24.46 8.19 -41.01
C ILE A 257 25.32 7.30 -40.12
N LEU A 258 24.88 7.13 -38.85
CA LEU A 258 25.59 6.26 -37.89
C LEU A 258 25.62 4.80 -38.35
N ASN A 259 24.55 4.28 -38.95
CA ASN A 259 24.52 2.91 -39.46
C ASN A 259 25.30 2.79 -40.80
N PHE A 260 25.36 3.85 -41.59
CA PHE A 260 26.14 3.85 -42.81
C PHE A 260 27.66 3.80 -42.53
N LEU A 261 28.10 4.61 -41.56
CA LEU A 261 29.53 4.70 -41.17
C LEU A 261 29.95 3.49 -40.31
N PHE A 262 29.07 3.10 -39.36
CA PHE A 262 29.38 2.05 -38.39
C PHE A 262 28.14 1.16 -38.20
N LEU A 263 28.19 -0.01 -38.74
CA LEU A 263 27.07 -0.96 -38.73
C LEU A 263 26.62 -1.25 -37.26
N GLY A 264 25.36 -1.01 -36.98
CA GLY A 264 24.79 -1.20 -35.67
C GLY A 264 24.72 0.03 -34.76
N LEU A 265 25.57 1.07 -34.99
CA LEU A 265 25.64 2.27 -34.15
C LEU A 265 24.35 3.10 -34.25
N GLY A 266 23.73 3.20 -35.43
CA GLY A 266 22.46 3.87 -35.63
C GLY A 266 21.31 3.17 -34.90
N TYR A 267 21.28 1.83 -34.87
CA TYR A 267 20.31 1.08 -34.08
C TYR A 267 20.52 1.27 -32.58
N ASN A 268 21.79 1.36 -32.14
CA ASN A 268 22.12 1.64 -30.76
C ASN A 268 21.65 3.04 -30.37
N TYR A 269 21.85 4.02 -31.22
CA TYR A 269 21.32 5.38 -31.09
C TYR A 269 19.79 5.39 -30.96
N LEU A 270 19.09 4.52 -31.68
CA LEU A 270 17.64 4.34 -31.57
C LEU A 270 17.20 3.57 -30.31
N GLY A 271 18.15 3.09 -29.49
CA GLY A 271 17.87 2.33 -28.28
C GLY A 271 17.46 0.88 -28.53
N LYS A 272 17.83 0.33 -29.70
CA LYS A 272 17.59 -1.09 -30.00
C LYS A 272 18.79 -1.89 -29.50
N TRP A 273 18.58 -2.77 -28.50
CA TRP A 273 19.65 -3.55 -27.85
C TRP A 273 20.49 -4.40 -28.82
N TRP A 274 19.87 -4.91 -29.86
CA TRP A 274 20.57 -5.70 -30.89
C TRP A 274 21.54 -4.84 -31.75
N GLY A 275 21.38 -3.52 -31.75
CA GLY A 275 22.34 -2.61 -32.38
C GLY A 275 23.72 -2.69 -31.74
N PHE A 276 23.81 -2.90 -30.43
CA PHE A 276 25.07 -3.15 -29.74
C PHE A 276 25.73 -4.45 -30.23
N LEU A 277 24.98 -5.49 -30.45
CA LEU A 277 25.48 -6.77 -30.91
C LEU A 277 26.05 -6.66 -32.34
N PHE A 278 25.37 -5.97 -33.25
CA PHE A 278 25.88 -5.71 -34.60
C PHE A 278 27.13 -4.85 -34.59
N PHE A 279 27.15 -3.81 -33.77
CA PHE A 279 28.33 -2.96 -33.64
C PHE A 279 29.51 -3.76 -33.06
N GLN A 280 29.32 -4.60 -32.10
CA GLN A 280 30.34 -5.46 -31.50
C GLN A 280 30.92 -6.45 -32.54
N ILE A 281 30.07 -7.10 -33.30
CA ILE A 281 30.50 -7.99 -34.38
C ILE A 281 31.30 -7.23 -35.43
N TYR A 282 30.82 -6.04 -35.82
CA TYR A 282 31.50 -5.18 -36.77
C TYR A 282 32.91 -4.78 -36.27
N MET A 283 33.01 -4.32 -35.04
CA MET A 283 34.30 -3.90 -34.43
C MET A 283 35.25 -5.08 -34.27
N THR A 284 34.74 -6.26 -33.87
CA THR A 284 35.56 -7.47 -33.76
C THR A 284 36.08 -7.92 -35.15
N THR A 285 35.25 -7.87 -36.16
CA THR A 285 35.64 -8.21 -37.53
C THR A 285 36.72 -7.21 -38.03
N LEU A 286 36.52 -5.91 -37.81
CA LEU A 286 37.48 -4.88 -38.16
C LEU A 286 38.82 -5.10 -37.45
N LEU A 287 38.80 -5.42 -36.15
CA LEU A 287 39.99 -5.70 -35.36
C LEU A 287 40.74 -6.93 -35.86
N MET A 288 40.01 -8.00 -36.21
CA MET A 288 40.57 -9.21 -36.79
C MET A 288 41.24 -8.94 -38.13
N PHE A 289 40.64 -8.13 -38.99
CA PHE A 289 41.27 -7.70 -40.26
C PHE A 289 42.55 -6.86 -40.08
N THR A 290 42.60 -6.05 -39.03
CA THR A 290 43.78 -5.19 -38.75
C THR A 290 44.92 -5.93 -38.06
N LEU A 291 44.64 -6.86 -37.18
CA LEU A 291 45.63 -7.60 -36.39
C LEU A 291 46.15 -8.86 -37.10
N PHE A 292 45.35 -9.48 -37.96
CA PHE A 292 45.69 -10.67 -38.70
C PHE A 292 45.61 -10.38 -40.20
N PRO A 293 46.71 -9.92 -40.86
CA PRO A 293 46.73 -9.78 -42.30
C PRO A 293 46.70 -11.17 -42.94
N VAL A 294 45.51 -11.75 -43.05
CA VAL A 294 45.29 -12.98 -43.82
C VAL A 294 45.55 -12.59 -45.26
N LYS A 295 46.69 -13.06 -45.75
CA LYS A 295 47.19 -12.81 -47.06
C LYS A 295 46.14 -12.96 -48.17
N MET A 296 45.85 -11.81 -48.80
CA MET A 296 45.64 -11.66 -50.24
C MET A 296 44.34 -12.14 -50.87
N ILE A 297 43.74 -13.27 -50.55
CA ILE A 297 42.60 -13.82 -51.37
C ILE A 297 41.30 -13.11 -51.01
N TRP A 298 41.03 -12.90 -49.75
CA TRP A 298 39.81 -12.22 -49.28
C TRP A 298 39.85 -10.71 -49.48
N THR A 299 41.03 -10.09 -49.42
CA THR A 299 41.18 -8.66 -49.67
C THR A 299 40.88 -8.33 -51.15
N TYR A 300 41.25 -9.20 -52.09
CA TYR A 300 40.95 -9.01 -53.50
C TYR A 300 39.46 -9.24 -53.81
N ILE A 301 38.78 -10.23 -53.22
CA ILE A 301 37.35 -10.43 -53.37
C ILE A 301 36.57 -9.23 -52.76
N PHE A 302 37.02 -8.67 -51.67
CA PHE A 302 36.40 -7.53 -51.02
C PHE A 302 36.64 -6.19 -51.76
N LEU A 303 37.79 -6.00 -52.43
CA LEU A 303 38.08 -4.85 -53.29
C LEU A 303 37.28 -4.85 -54.59
N ILE A 304 36.90 -6.00 -55.10
CA ILE A 304 36.13 -6.15 -56.35
C ILE A 304 34.64 -5.80 -56.13
N PHE A 305 34.12 -5.95 -54.92
CA PHE A 305 32.73 -5.65 -54.61
C PHE A 305 32.57 -4.33 -53.83
N PHE A 306 32.74 -3.19 -54.51
CA PHE A 306 32.25 -1.88 -54.04
C PHE A 306 32.65 -1.45 -52.61
N GLN A 307 33.92 -1.16 -52.37
CA GLN A 307 34.33 -0.49 -51.10
C GLN A 307 34.75 0.95 -51.35
N ILE A 308 34.28 1.84 -50.43
CA ILE A 308 34.90 3.12 -50.19
C ILE A 308 36.18 2.84 -49.38
N PRO A 309 37.37 3.40 -49.78
CA PRO A 309 38.60 3.22 -49.02
C PRO A 309 38.39 3.63 -47.55
N GLY A 310 38.65 2.72 -46.60
CA GLY A 310 38.50 2.97 -45.19
C GLY A 310 37.18 2.47 -44.55
N ILE A 311 36.22 1.99 -45.35
CA ILE A 311 34.97 1.41 -44.81
C ILE A 311 34.95 -0.11 -45.12
N PRO A 312 35.09 -0.97 -44.11
CA PRO A 312 35.25 -2.42 -44.33
C PRO A 312 33.93 -3.19 -44.56
N ILE A 313 32.86 -2.53 -45.01
CA ILE A 313 31.58 -3.13 -45.29
C ILE A 313 31.18 -2.84 -46.72
N PRO A 314 30.67 -3.82 -47.48
CA PRO A 314 30.16 -3.60 -48.84
C PRO A 314 29.11 -2.48 -48.86
N LEU A 315 29.34 -1.50 -49.73
CA LEU A 315 28.49 -0.31 -49.85
C LEU A 315 27.00 -0.62 -49.95
N PRO A 316 26.52 -1.67 -50.66
CA PRO A 316 25.10 -2.05 -50.70
C PRO A 316 24.53 -2.40 -49.33
N ILE A 317 25.30 -3.11 -48.50
CA ILE A 317 24.86 -3.52 -47.16
C ILE A 317 24.75 -2.29 -46.25
N SER A 318 25.72 -1.41 -46.24
CA SER A 318 25.68 -0.16 -45.47
C SER A 318 24.49 0.72 -45.84
N ILE A 319 24.13 0.80 -47.11
CA ILE A 319 22.98 1.56 -47.60
C ILE A 319 21.68 0.91 -47.09
N ILE A 320 21.52 -0.41 -47.16
CA ILE A 320 20.34 -1.12 -46.70
C ILE A 320 20.12 -0.88 -45.19
N PHE A 321 21.19 -1.00 -44.39
CA PHE A 321 21.08 -0.78 -42.95
C PHE A 321 20.85 0.69 -42.61
N ALA A 322 21.36 1.63 -43.38
CA ALA A 322 21.11 3.06 -43.22
C ALA A 322 19.61 3.38 -43.48
N ILE A 323 19.06 2.89 -44.60
CA ILE A 323 17.66 3.06 -44.98
C ILE A 323 16.74 2.41 -43.92
N HIS A 324 17.08 1.22 -43.48
CA HIS A 324 16.30 0.53 -42.44
C HIS A 324 16.32 1.27 -41.10
N ALA A 325 17.44 1.80 -40.66
CA ALA A 325 17.54 2.62 -39.45
C ALA A 325 16.74 3.91 -39.59
N TRP A 326 16.78 4.54 -40.76
CA TRP A 326 15.99 5.74 -41.05
C TRP A 326 14.48 5.46 -41.00
N ASP A 327 14.02 4.35 -41.59
CA ASP A 327 12.59 3.94 -41.57
C ASP A 327 12.12 3.62 -40.16
N ILE A 328 12.91 2.91 -39.34
CA ILE A 328 12.61 2.65 -37.95
C ILE A 328 12.50 3.97 -37.16
N ALA A 329 13.44 4.90 -37.34
CA ALA A 329 13.43 6.17 -36.64
C ALA A 329 12.19 7.00 -37.00
N ARG A 330 11.79 6.99 -38.28
CA ARG A 330 10.61 7.72 -38.75
C ARG A 330 9.29 7.17 -38.23
N LYS A 331 9.21 5.83 -38.05
CA LYS A 331 8.02 5.14 -37.52
C LYS A 331 7.94 5.15 -35.98
N MET A 332 8.94 5.68 -35.26
CA MET A 332 8.86 5.84 -33.83
C MET A 332 7.85 6.93 -33.49
N PRO A 333 6.77 6.62 -32.75
CA PRO A 333 5.78 7.62 -32.39
C PRO A 333 6.39 8.68 -31.50
N ASP A 334 6.00 9.92 -31.74
CA ASP A 334 6.23 11.04 -30.84
C ASP A 334 5.44 10.73 -29.54
N LEU A 335 6.12 10.46 -28.43
CA LEU A 335 5.54 10.23 -27.12
C LEU A 335 5.71 11.45 -26.23
#